data_a1e83d0ba477206d7a048f15f369fe28
#
_entry.id   a1e83d0ba477206d7a048f15f369fe28
#
_cell.length_a   1.000
_cell.length_b   1.000
_cell.length_c   1.000
_cell.angle_alpha   90.00
_cell.angle_beta   90.00
_cell.angle_gamma   90.00
#
_symmetry.space_group_name_H-M   'P 1'
#
loop_
_entity.id
_entity.type
_entity.pdbx_description
1 polymer ?
#
loop_
_entity_poly.entity_id
_entity_poly.type
_entity_poly.pdbx_seq_one_letter_code
_entity_poly.pdbx_strand_id
1 'polypeptide(L)'
;MLKRIPGILIVAALVLLCVQCAKKGMPEGGPEDKEPPKFIRANPENYNTNFNADEIRIFFNEYIKLEDARQQIVISPPIEPRPSILPMGSARKDVRIQNLDSLQENTTYTINFGKSIVDNNEGNPLPYFKYVFSTGDYLDSLKISGTIKDAYQKAPSEFISIF
;
A
#
# COMPACT_ATOMS: atom_id res chain seq x y z
N MET A 1 -68.87 32.31 -19.94
CA MET A 1 -68.17 31.10 -19.47
C MET A 1 -66.69 30.97 -20.01
N LEU A 2 -66.09 32.02 -20.53
CA LEU A 2 -64.80 31.90 -21.23
C LEU A 2 -63.57 32.46 -20.46
N LYS A 3 -63.71 32.94 -19.23
CA LYS A 3 -62.62 33.58 -18.45
C LYS A 3 -61.77 32.66 -17.56
N ARG A 4 -62.09 31.35 -17.49
CA ARG A 4 -61.34 30.41 -16.64
C ARG A 4 -60.29 29.54 -17.37
N ILE A 5 -60.31 29.61 -18.72
CA ILE A 5 -59.39 28.80 -19.56
C ILE A 5 -57.88 29.21 -19.39
N PRO A 6 -57.51 30.49 -19.26
CA PRO A 6 -56.11 30.85 -19.15
C PRO A 6 -55.48 30.36 -17.84
N GLY A 7 -56.24 30.27 -16.73
CA GLY A 7 -55.71 29.76 -15.46
C GLY A 7 -55.38 28.24 -15.48
N ILE A 8 -56.18 27.47 -16.17
CA ILE A 8 -55.98 26.01 -16.31
C ILE A 8 -54.73 25.74 -17.19
N LEU A 9 -54.52 26.53 -18.24
CA LEU A 9 -53.33 26.41 -19.09
C LEU A 9 -52.06 26.76 -18.35
N ILE A 10 -52.08 27.77 -17.47
CA ILE A 10 -50.93 28.16 -16.66
C ILE A 10 -50.57 27.06 -15.64
N VAL A 11 -51.60 26.47 -15.00
CA VAL A 11 -51.38 25.35 -14.04
C VAL A 11 -50.85 24.11 -14.75
N ALA A 12 -51.38 23.79 -15.93
CA ALA A 12 -50.86 22.67 -16.74
C ALA A 12 -49.41 22.86 -17.20
N ALA A 13 -49.05 24.10 -17.59
CA ALA A 13 -47.65 24.44 -17.95
C ALA A 13 -46.73 24.36 -16.74
N LEU A 14 -47.17 24.76 -15.55
CA LEU A 14 -46.38 24.69 -14.33
C LEU A 14 -46.15 23.23 -13.88
N VAL A 15 -47.13 22.36 -14.04
CA VAL A 15 -47.00 20.91 -13.73
C VAL A 15 -46.07 20.22 -14.71
N LEU A 16 -46.04 20.61 -15.98
CA LEU A 16 -45.11 20.10 -16.99
C LEU A 16 -43.66 20.48 -16.72
N LEU A 17 -43.40 21.62 -16.09
CA LEU A 17 -42.06 22.05 -15.68
C LEU A 17 -41.52 21.28 -14.48
N CYS A 18 -42.37 20.66 -13.67
CA CYS A 18 -41.97 19.84 -12.50
C CYS A 18 -41.54 18.41 -12.85
N VAL A 19 -41.72 17.92 -14.07
CA VAL A 19 -41.43 16.55 -14.49
C VAL A 19 -40.02 16.40 -15.06
N GLN A 20 -39.17 17.38 -14.88
CA GLN A 20 -37.74 17.32 -15.25
C GLN A 20 -37.00 16.44 -14.19
N CYS A 21 -37.21 15.13 -14.24
CA CYS A 21 -36.33 14.19 -13.55
C CYS A 21 -34.92 14.30 -14.16
N ALA A 22 -34.05 15.06 -13.54
CA ALA A 22 -32.64 15.03 -13.83
C ALA A 22 -32.15 13.59 -13.58
N LYS A 23 -31.85 12.83 -14.62
CA LYS A 23 -31.08 11.58 -14.51
C LYS A 23 -29.74 11.96 -13.90
N LYS A 24 -29.53 11.62 -12.62
CA LYS A 24 -28.19 11.57 -12.06
C LYS A 24 -27.46 10.42 -12.78
N GLY A 25 -26.72 10.75 -13.84
CA GLY A 25 -25.77 9.83 -14.39
C GLY A 25 -24.71 9.60 -13.30
N MET A 26 -24.64 8.38 -12.76
CA MET A 26 -23.46 7.96 -12.04
C MET A 26 -22.33 7.94 -13.07
N PRO A 27 -21.19 8.63 -12.84
CA PRO A 27 -20.03 8.44 -13.68
C PRO A 27 -19.69 6.96 -13.65
N GLU A 28 -19.80 6.27 -14.78
CA GLU A 28 -19.26 4.93 -14.93
C GLU A 28 -17.74 5.08 -14.78
N GLY A 29 -17.18 4.50 -13.73
CA GLY A 29 -15.74 4.43 -13.54
C GLY A 29 -15.08 3.80 -14.77
N GLY A 30 -13.83 4.17 -15.03
CA GLY A 30 -13.00 3.48 -16.03
C GLY A 30 -12.85 1.98 -15.73
N PRO A 31 -12.17 1.22 -16.58
CA PRO A 31 -11.84 -0.17 -16.28
C PRO A 31 -11.06 -0.23 -14.95
N GLU A 32 -11.36 -1.25 -14.16
CA GLU A 32 -10.70 -1.54 -12.89
C GLU A 32 -9.18 -1.68 -13.10
N ASP A 33 -8.38 -0.96 -12.31
CA ASP A 33 -6.93 -1.12 -12.32
C ASP A 33 -6.55 -2.42 -11.59
N LYS A 34 -5.69 -3.21 -12.22
CA LYS A 34 -5.18 -4.49 -11.69
C LYS A 34 -3.67 -4.48 -11.49
N GLU A 35 -3.03 -3.35 -11.73
CA GLU A 35 -1.60 -3.23 -11.56
C GLU A 35 -1.26 -2.88 -10.11
N PRO A 36 -0.27 -3.56 -9.51
CA PRO A 36 0.22 -3.19 -8.19
C PRO A 36 1.01 -1.89 -8.24
N PRO A 37 1.15 -1.19 -7.10
CA PRO A 37 2.01 -0.03 -6.99
C PRO A 37 3.44 -0.33 -7.42
N LYS A 38 4.09 0.63 -8.07
CA LYS A 38 5.47 0.49 -8.54
C LYS A 38 6.40 1.33 -7.68
N PHE A 39 7.48 0.70 -7.20
CA PHE A 39 8.56 1.39 -6.52
C PHE A 39 9.23 2.39 -7.46
N ILE A 40 9.46 3.62 -7.00
CA ILE A 40 10.17 4.66 -7.76
C ILE A 40 11.60 4.84 -7.23
N ARG A 41 11.72 5.15 -5.94
CA ARG A 41 13.00 5.42 -5.28
C ARG A 41 12.85 5.31 -3.76
N ALA A 42 13.98 5.22 -3.08
CA ALA A 42 14.03 5.36 -1.63
C ALA A 42 15.09 6.40 -1.22
N ASN A 43 14.95 6.94 -0.05
CA ASN A 43 15.94 7.81 0.58
C ASN A 43 16.09 7.43 2.06
N PRO A 44 17.28 6.91 2.48
CA PRO A 44 18.42 6.52 1.65
C PRO A 44 18.06 5.48 0.58
N GLU A 45 18.94 5.27 -0.41
CA GLU A 45 18.72 4.30 -1.47
C GLU A 45 18.61 2.88 -0.93
N ASN A 46 17.85 2.03 -1.62
CA ASN A 46 17.78 0.61 -1.29
C ASN A 46 19.15 -0.06 -1.57
N TYR A 47 19.56 -0.98 -0.72
CA TYR A 47 20.87 -1.63 -0.73
C TYR A 47 22.04 -0.69 -0.44
N ASN A 48 21.84 0.35 0.38
CA ASN A 48 22.93 1.22 0.79
C ASN A 48 23.77 0.59 1.94
N THR A 49 25.00 1.07 2.06
CA THR A 49 25.92 0.76 3.16
C THR A 49 26.21 2.02 3.97
N ASN A 50 26.86 1.86 5.13
CA ASN A 50 27.15 2.97 6.05
C ASN A 50 25.92 3.80 6.39
N PHE A 51 24.79 3.09 6.62
CA PHE A 51 23.51 3.71 6.93
C PHE A 51 23.62 4.55 8.21
N ASN A 52 23.26 5.83 8.08
CA ASN A 52 23.30 6.80 9.18
C ASN A 52 22.16 7.81 9.02
N ALA A 53 20.93 7.32 8.89
CA ALA A 53 19.75 8.15 8.75
C ALA A 53 18.73 7.81 9.81
N ASP A 54 18.00 8.82 10.30
CA ASP A 54 16.96 8.67 11.31
C ASP A 54 15.64 8.18 10.71
N GLU A 55 15.47 8.32 9.40
CA GLU A 55 14.25 7.97 8.67
C GLU A 55 14.60 7.34 7.31
N ILE A 56 13.82 6.33 6.93
CA ILE A 56 13.78 5.78 5.57
C ILE A 56 12.47 6.21 4.92
N ARG A 57 12.56 6.70 3.69
CA ARG A 57 11.39 7.05 2.87
C ARG A 57 11.40 6.30 1.55
N ILE A 58 10.34 5.56 1.28
CA ILE A 58 10.18 4.73 0.08
C ILE A 58 9.02 5.28 -0.73
N PHE A 59 9.25 5.68 -1.98
CA PHE A 59 8.29 6.36 -2.83
C PHE A 59 7.73 5.45 -3.91
N PHE A 60 6.42 5.60 -4.15
CA PHE A 60 5.65 4.84 -5.14
C PHE A 60 5.02 5.77 -6.19
N ASN A 61 4.67 5.21 -7.34
CA ASN A 61 4.02 5.93 -8.44
C ASN A 61 2.64 6.47 -8.08
N GLU A 62 1.97 5.82 -7.12
CA GLU A 62 0.60 6.09 -6.73
C GLU A 62 0.39 6.12 -5.22
N TYR A 63 -0.84 6.40 -4.79
CA TYR A 63 -1.21 6.36 -3.38
C TYR A 63 -1.33 4.90 -2.91
N ILE A 64 -0.63 4.60 -1.82
CA ILE A 64 -0.62 3.28 -1.20
C ILE A 64 -1.17 3.33 0.22
N LYS A 65 -1.61 2.18 0.70
CA LYS A 65 -1.92 1.88 2.10
C LYS A 65 -1.04 0.73 2.59
N LEU A 66 -0.93 0.60 3.89
CA LEU A 66 -0.33 -0.58 4.51
C LEU A 66 -1.43 -1.41 5.17
N GLU A 67 -1.67 -2.60 4.64
CA GLU A 67 -2.61 -3.58 5.19
C GLU A 67 -1.85 -4.62 6.01
N ASP A 68 -2.43 -5.01 7.14
CA ASP A 68 -1.87 -6.00 8.07
C ASP A 68 -0.38 -5.81 8.39
N ALA A 69 0.08 -4.55 8.44
CA ALA A 69 1.50 -4.20 8.55
C ALA A 69 2.21 -4.89 9.71
N ARG A 70 1.52 -5.12 10.83
CA ARG A 70 2.11 -5.80 12.01
C ARG A 70 2.42 -7.28 11.77
N GLN A 71 1.63 -7.93 10.92
CA GLN A 71 1.76 -9.36 10.61
C GLN A 71 2.61 -9.60 9.36
N GLN A 72 2.49 -8.71 8.38
CA GLN A 72 3.13 -8.86 7.08
C GLN A 72 4.57 -8.34 7.04
N ILE A 73 4.85 -7.25 7.78
CA ILE A 73 6.17 -6.62 7.73
C ILE A 73 7.10 -7.30 8.72
N VAL A 74 8.15 -7.89 8.16
CA VAL A 74 9.21 -8.57 8.91
C VAL A 74 10.50 -7.76 8.80
N ILE A 75 11.13 -7.51 9.95
CA ILE A 75 12.44 -6.85 10.05
C ILE A 75 13.45 -7.87 10.55
N SER A 76 14.52 -8.09 9.82
CA SER A 76 15.57 -9.04 10.17
C SER A 76 16.95 -8.39 10.03
N PRO A 77 17.79 -8.44 11.07
CA PRO A 77 17.46 -8.81 12.44
C PRO A 77 16.41 -7.87 13.04
N PRO A 78 15.72 -8.30 14.14
CA PRO A 78 14.73 -7.45 14.78
C PRO A 78 15.36 -6.19 15.37
N ILE A 79 14.63 -5.07 15.28
CA ILE A 79 15.02 -3.78 15.87
C ILE A 79 14.12 -3.53 17.08
N GLU A 80 14.71 -3.28 18.24
CA GLU A 80 13.99 -3.01 19.49
C GLU A 80 14.39 -1.64 20.08
N PRO A 81 13.42 -0.75 20.32
CA PRO A 81 11.99 -0.89 20.06
C PRO A 81 11.67 -0.96 18.56
N ARG A 82 10.56 -1.62 18.20
CA ARG A 82 10.16 -1.77 16.80
C ARG A 82 9.96 -0.39 16.15
N PRO A 83 10.54 -0.13 14.98
CA PRO A 83 10.38 1.12 14.26
C PRO A 83 8.91 1.44 13.93
N SER A 84 8.58 2.72 13.88
CA SER A 84 7.30 3.20 13.39
C SER A 84 7.26 3.15 11.88
N ILE A 85 6.25 2.49 11.32
CA ILE A 85 6.08 2.38 9.85
C ILE A 85 4.76 3.05 9.46
N LEU A 86 4.86 4.05 8.61
CA LEU A 86 3.73 4.84 8.11
C LEU A 86 3.54 4.59 6.59
N PRO A 87 2.33 4.72 6.06
CA PRO A 87 1.12 5.29 6.67
C PRO A 87 0.37 4.30 7.57
N MET A 88 -0.28 4.83 8.60
CA MET A 88 -1.25 4.08 9.40
C MET A 88 -2.66 4.67 9.17
N GLY A 89 -3.52 3.92 8.49
CA GLY A 89 -4.93 4.29 8.28
C GLY A 89 -5.18 5.40 7.25
N SER A 90 -4.17 5.94 6.58
CA SER A 90 -4.31 6.95 5.52
C SER A 90 -3.48 6.57 4.30
N ALA A 91 -3.93 6.96 3.10
CA ALA A 91 -3.16 6.72 1.88
C ALA A 91 -2.07 7.78 1.69
N ARG A 92 -0.89 7.36 1.22
CA ARG A 92 0.26 8.23 0.90
C ARG A 92 0.99 7.69 -0.32
N LYS A 93 1.81 8.53 -0.94
CA LYS A 93 2.73 8.09 -2.01
C LYS A 93 4.09 7.62 -1.47
N ASP A 94 4.28 7.64 -0.15
CA ASP A 94 5.52 7.21 0.49
C ASP A 94 5.24 6.34 1.73
N VAL A 95 6.08 5.33 1.93
CA VAL A 95 6.25 4.64 3.21
C VAL A 95 7.39 5.33 3.95
N ARG A 96 7.20 5.57 5.25
CA ARG A 96 8.22 6.11 6.15
C ARG A 96 8.48 5.14 7.28
N ILE A 97 9.75 4.93 7.57
CA ILE A 97 10.20 4.12 8.69
C ILE A 97 11.02 5.04 9.59
N GLN A 98 10.63 5.17 10.83
CA GLN A 98 11.19 6.11 11.81
C GLN A 98 11.55 5.38 13.11
N ASN A 99 12.33 6.04 13.96
CA ASN A 99 12.85 5.50 15.22
C ASN A 99 13.82 4.34 14.95
N LEU A 100 14.89 4.64 14.22
CA LEU A 100 15.96 3.71 13.87
C LEU A 100 17.18 3.85 14.79
N ASP A 101 16.99 4.37 16.01
CA ASP A 101 18.08 4.75 16.93
C ASP A 101 18.83 3.56 17.54
N SER A 102 18.28 2.35 17.46
CA SER A 102 18.82 1.14 18.11
C SER A 102 19.41 0.12 17.12
N LEU A 103 19.96 0.60 16.01
CA LEU A 103 20.62 -0.27 15.04
C LEU A 103 21.97 -0.78 15.58
N GLN A 104 22.24 -2.05 15.35
CA GLN A 104 23.54 -2.65 15.67
C GLN A 104 24.58 -2.23 14.62
N GLU A 105 25.81 -2.04 15.05
CA GLU A 105 26.91 -1.74 14.15
C GLU A 105 27.27 -2.92 13.23
N ASN A 106 27.79 -2.62 12.05
CA ASN A 106 28.24 -3.62 11.06
C ASN A 106 27.20 -4.71 10.76
N THR A 107 25.91 -4.33 10.67
CA THR A 107 24.79 -5.25 10.54
C THR A 107 23.96 -4.93 9.32
N THR A 108 23.64 -5.94 8.53
CA THR A 108 22.72 -5.83 7.39
C THR A 108 21.29 -6.08 7.85
N TYR A 109 20.42 -5.10 7.62
CA TYR A 109 19.01 -5.17 7.91
C TYR A 109 18.18 -5.38 6.64
N THR A 110 17.18 -6.23 6.75
CA THR A 110 16.17 -6.43 5.71
C THR A 110 14.79 -6.15 6.27
N ILE A 111 14.07 -5.24 5.65
CA ILE A 111 12.66 -4.96 5.93
C ILE A 111 11.85 -5.56 4.77
N ASN A 112 11.18 -6.67 5.03
CA ASN A 112 10.33 -7.34 4.06
C ASN A 112 8.87 -6.94 4.30
N PHE A 113 8.24 -6.37 3.30
CA PHE A 113 6.87 -5.88 3.39
C PHE A 113 5.80 -6.94 3.10
N GLY A 114 6.21 -8.13 2.66
CA GLY A 114 5.26 -9.20 2.31
C GLY A 114 4.27 -8.74 1.24
N LYS A 115 2.99 -8.71 1.58
CA LYS A 115 1.90 -8.20 0.75
C LYS A 115 1.24 -6.96 1.36
N SER A 116 1.86 -6.32 2.35
CA SER A 116 1.25 -5.21 3.08
C SER A 116 1.07 -3.93 2.26
N ILE A 117 1.93 -3.68 1.28
CA ILE A 117 1.84 -2.50 0.42
C ILE A 117 0.78 -2.76 -0.64
N VAL A 118 -0.32 -2.04 -0.57
CA VAL A 118 -1.42 -2.14 -1.54
C VAL A 118 -1.73 -0.76 -2.11
N ASP A 119 -2.26 -0.69 -3.35
CA ASP A 119 -2.79 0.56 -3.85
C ASP A 119 -4.00 1.02 -3.04
N ASN A 120 -4.30 2.33 -3.10
CA ASN A 120 -5.37 2.89 -2.30
C ASN A 120 -6.76 2.57 -2.81
N ASN A 121 -6.94 2.37 -4.09
CA ASN A 121 -8.25 2.29 -4.74
C ASN A 121 -8.77 0.85 -4.76
N GLU A 122 -8.07 -0.04 -5.43
CA GLU A 122 -8.47 -1.42 -5.69
C GLU A 122 -7.90 -2.41 -4.67
N GLY A 123 -6.80 -2.05 -3.99
CA GLY A 123 -6.13 -2.91 -3.01
C GLY A 123 -5.19 -3.93 -3.65
N ASN A 124 -4.67 -3.67 -4.86
CA ASN A 124 -3.72 -4.57 -5.50
C ASN A 124 -2.39 -4.61 -4.73
N PRO A 125 -1.94 -5.76 -4.24
CA PRO A 125 -0.73 -5.84 -3.43
C PRO A 125 0.54 -5.79 -4.29
N LEU A 126 1.56 -5.06 -3.81
CA LEU A 126 2.93 -5.16 -4.29
C LEU A 126 3.62 -6.32 -3.56
N PRO A 127 3.76 -7.51 -4.17
CA PRO A 127 4.31 -8.66 -3.48
C PRO A 127 5.84 -8.59 -3.36
N TYR A 128 6.34 -9.11 -2.24
CA TYR A 128 7.77 -9.37 -2.02
C TYR A 128 8.70 -8.16 -2.07
N PHE A 129 8.16 -6.94 -1.95
CA PHE A 129 9.04 -5.77 -1.87
C PHE A 129 9.83 -5.80 -0.56
N LYS A 130 11.13 -5.58 -0.66
CA LYS A 130 12.03 -5.49 0.49
C LYS A 130 12.95 -4.30 0.36
N TYR A 131 13.25 -3.70 1.50
CA TYR A 131 14.24 -2.67 1.64
C TYR A 131 15.41 -3.23 2.46
N VAL A 132 16.62 -3.12 1.94
CA VAL A 132 17.84 -3.68 2.54
C VAL A 132 18.84 -2.55 2.75
N PHE A 133 19.51 -2.53 3.89
CA PHE A 133 20.58 -1.59 4.19
C PHE A 133 21.59 -2.20 5.17
N SER A 134 22.77 -1.65 5.25
CA SER A 134 23.77 -2.06 6.22
C SER A 134 24.32 -0.84 6.97
N THR A 135 24.49 -0.97 8.27
CA THR A 135 25.20 -0.01 9.12
C THR A 135 26.72 -0.09 8.93
N GLY A 136 27.23 -1.20 8.36
CA GLY A 136 28.62 -1.38 7.96
C GLY A 136 28.90 -0.98 6.52
N ASP A 137 30.09 -1.28 6.05
CA ASP A 137 30.61 -0.94 4.71
C ASP A 137 30.25 -1.98 3.64
N TYR A 138 29.59 -3.09 4.00
CA TYR A 138 29.17 -4.16 3.11
C TYR A 138 27.75 -4.62 3.41
N LEU A 139 27.16 -5.31 2.44
CA LEU A 139 25.88 -5.99 2.57
C LEU A 139 26.10 -7.50 2.63
N ASP A 140 25.51 -8.17 3.62
CA ASP A 140 25.55 -9.62 3.69
C ASP A 140 24.79 -10.23 2.50
N SER A 141 25.46 -11.15 1.81
CA SER A 141 24.93 -11.84 0.63
C SER A 141 24.70 -13.34 0.87
N LEU A 142 24.78 -13.77 2.13
CA LEU A 142 24.60 -15.19 2.47
C LEU A 142 23.18 -15.64 2.11
N LYS A 143 23.09 -16.77 1.43
CA LYS A 143 21.83 -17.38 1.00
C LYS A 143 21.78 -18.81 1.51
N ILE A 144 20.66 -19.18 2.09
CA ILE A 144 20.31 -20.57 2.39
C ILE A 144 19.21 -20.97 1.40
N SER A 145 19.42 -22.07 0.68
CA SER A 145 18.42 -22.65 -0.21
C SER A 145 18.01 -24.01 0.31
N GLY A 146 16.73 -24.27 0.32
CA GLY A 146 16.20 -25.53 0.78
C GLY A 146 14.80 -25.79 0.26
N THR A 147 14.29 -26.98 0.49
CA THR A 147 12.91 -27.35 0.20
C THR A 147 12.20 -27.65 1.49
N ILE A 148 11.10 -26.97 1.74
CA ILE A 148 10.23 -27.24 2.88
C ILE A 148 9.05 -28.05 2.39
N LYS A 149 8.78 -29.17 3.06
CA LYS A 149 7.64 -30.03 2.79
C LYS A 149 6.86 -30.26 4.06
N ASP A 150 5.55 -30.30 3.95
CA ASP A 150 4.72 -30.77 5.03
C ASP A 150 5.10 -32.21 5.42
N ALA A 151 5.26 -32.47 6.70
CA ALA A 151 5.72 -33.77 7.19
C ALA A 151 4.72 -34.91 6.92
N TYR A 152 3.45 -34.58 6.84
CA TYR A 152 2.36 -35.54 6.66
C TYR A 152 2.01 -35.70 5.16
N GLN A 153 1.81 -34.59 4.46
CA GLN A 153 1.38 -34.60 3.06
C GLN A 153 2.54 -34.69 2.06
N LYS A 154 3.78 -34.42 2.51
CA LYS A 154 4.99 -34.33 1.67
C LYS A 154 4.88 -33.34 0.51
N ALA A 155 3.86 -32.49 0.54
CA ALA A 155 3.64 -31.42 -0.43
C ALA A 155 4.43 -30.17 -0.04
N PRO A 156 4.76 -29.29 -1.00
CA PRO A 156 5.30 -27.97 -0.67
C PRO A 156 4.28 -27.19 0.15
N SER A 157 4.72 -26.54 1.22
CA SER A 157 3.86 -25.70 2.00
C SER A 157 3.71 -24.33 1.32
N GLU A 158 2.48 -23.83 1.19
CA GLU A 158 2.20 -22.58 0.47
C GLU A 158 2.58 -21.32 1.24
N PHE A 159 2.69 -21.39 2.58
CA PHE A 159 2.99 -20.23 3.42
C PHE A 159 3.92 -20.60 4.57
N ILE A 160 5.23 -20.46 4.33
CA ILE A 160 6.24 -20.58 5.40
C ILE A 160 7.15 -19.36 5.35
N SER A 161 7.24 -18.64 6.47
CA SER A 161 8.26 -17.63 6.69
C SER A 161 9.45 -18.25 7.38
N ILE A 162 10.64 -18.13 6.79
CA ILE A 162 11.92 -18.52 7.38
C ILE A 162 12.63 -17.23 7.77
N PHE A 163 12.97 -17.12 9.04
CA PHE A 163 13.68 -15.99 9.63
C PHE A 163 15.14 -16.34 9.84
#